data_b581b640c4350077f5cf9315445cf61c
#
_entry.id   b581b640c4350077f5cf9315445cf61c
#
_cell.length_a   1.000
_cell.length_b   1.000
_cell.length_c   1.000
_cell.angle_alpha   90.00
_cell.angle_beta   90.00
_cell.angle_gamma   90.00
#
_symmetry.space_group_name_H-M   'P 1'
#
loop_
_entity.id
_entity.type
_entity.pdbx_description
1 polymer ?
#
loop_
_entity_poly.entity_id
_entity_poly.type
_entity_poly.pdbx_seq_one_letter_code
_entity_poly.pdbx_strand_id
1 'polypeptide(L)'
;MTAIPVLNKKKAMLGIITIDDIVDVIVEEHTEDLLKMGGVAKEETLDSTLWESIKLRLPWLLVNLLTAFLASATIKVFESTIAQVVALSSIMSIITGMGGNAGTQTISIIIRNIAMGKVSLKDSWHLLGKEILLGVIDGAVIGIVTSGIVVSYTHLR
;
A
#
# COMPACT_ATOMS: atom_id res chain seq x y z
N MET A 1 6.43 -36.00 14.67
CA MET A 1 7.33 -34.86 14.46
C MET A 1 8.09 -35.10 13.19
N THR A 2 7.92 -34.29 12.17
CA THR A 2 8.74 -34.37 10.97
C THR A 2 9.85 -33.32 11.11
N ALA A 3 11.07 -33.78 11.19
CA ALA A 3 12.24 -32.91 11.30
C ALA A 3 13.16 -33.20 10.12
N ILE A 4 13.80 -32.16 9.59
CA ILE A 4 14.72 -32.23 8.46
C ILE A 4 16.14 -31.96 8.97
N PRO A 5 17.13 -32.84 8.77
CA PRO A 5 18.50 -32.58 9.16
C PRO A 5 19.16 -31.53 8.27
N VAL A 6 19.85 -30.58 8.86
CA VAL A 6 20.66 -29.58 8.17
C VAL A 6 22.11 -30.03 8.16
N LEU A 7 22.68 -30.17 6.98
CA LEU A 7 24.06 -30.59 6.79
C LEU A 7 24.91 -29.46 6.22
N ASN A 8 26.17 -29.38 6.63
CA ASN A 8 27.11 -28.45 6.01
C ASN A 8 27.63 -29.04 4.65
N LYS A 9 28.44 -28.25 3.93
CA LYS A 9 29.06 -28.70 2.65
C LYS A 9 29.93 -29.95 2.81
N LYS A 10 30.39 -30.26 4.02
CA LYS A 10 31.16 -31.46 4.34
C LYS A 10 30.30 -32.63 4.85
N LYS A 11 28.96 -32.54 4.70
CA LYS A 11 27.97 -33.53 5.16
C LYS A 11 27.95 -33.75 6.68
N ALA A 12 28.56 -32.88 7.49
CA ALA A 12 28.41 -32.91 8.93
C ALA A 12 27.06 -32.23 9.32
N MET A 13 26.38 -32.84 10.28
CA MET A 13 25.08 -32.35 10.78
C MET A 13 25.31 -31.06 11.57
N LEU A 14 24.58 -30.00 11.19
CA LEU A 14 24.57 -28.70 11.86
C LEU A 14 23.45 -28.60 12.88
N GLY A 15 22.34 -29.26 12.61
CA GLY A 15 21.11 -29.21 13.42
C GLY A 15 19.94 -29.89 12.75
N ILE A 16 18.77 -29.68 13.29
CA ILE A 16 17.49 -30.14 12.73
C ILE A 16 16.56 -28.92 12.61
N ILE A 17 15.75 -28.90 11.57
CA ILE A 17 14.63 -27.98 11.42
C ILE A 17 13.37 -28.78 11.66
N THR A 18 12.52 -28.31 12.58
CA THR A 18 11.24 -28.91 12.90
C THR A 18 10.11 -28.22 12.12
N ILE A 19 8.92 -28.82 12.12
CA ILE A 19 7.74 -28.15 11.52
C ILE A 19 7.41 -26.88 12.29
N ASP A 20 7.59 -26.86 13.59
CA ASP A 20 7.30 -25.71 14.43
C ASP A 20 8.20 -24.52 14.04
N ASP A 21 9.49 -24.74 13.77
CA ASP A 21 10.41 -23.71 13.26
C ASP A 21 9.94 -23.13 11.92
N ILE A 22 9.38 -23.99 11.04
CA ILE A 22 8.86 -23.53 9.75
C ILE A 22 7.57 -22.71 9.93
N VAL A 23 6.70 -23.11 10.86
CA VAL A 23 5.46 -22.37 11.17
C VAL A 23 5.80 -20.98 11.71
N ASP A 24 6.78 -20.88 12.61
CA ASP A 24 7.24 -19.60 13.16
C ASP A 24 7.75 -18.66 12.07
N VAL A 25 8.56 -19.17 11.14
CA VAL A 25 9.04 -18.38 9.99
C VAL A 25 7.88 -17.93 9.10
N ILE A 26 6.89 -18.79 8.83
CA ILE A 26 5.72 -18.43 8.04
C ILE A 26 4.92 -17.30 8.73
N VAL A 27 4.73 -17.38 10.04
CA VAL A 27 4.02 -16.35 10.81
C VAL A 27 4.79 -15.03 10.79
N GLU A 28 6.13 -15.08 10.95
CA GLU A 28 6.98 -13.90 10.89
C GLU A 28 6.91 -13.22 9.52
N GLU A 29 7.04 -13.97 8.43
CA GLU A 29 6.93 -13.47 7.04
C GLU A 29 5.55 -12.83 6.78
N HIS A 30 4.46 -13.49 7.19
CA HIS A 30 3.13 -12.92 7.04
C HIS A 30 2.93 -11.63 7.85
N THR A 31 3.50 -11.57 9.05
CA THR A 31 3.45 -10.37 9.89
C THR A 31 4.24 -9.22 9.26
N GLU A 32 5.44 -9.50 8.74
CA GLU A 32 6.25 -8.52 8.03
C GLU A 32 5.51 -7.95 6.80
N ASP A 33 4.83 -8.81 6.03
CA ASP A 33 4.05 -8.38 4.87
C ASP A 33 2.90 -7.44 5.26
N LEU A 34 2.19 -7.74 6.35
CA LEU A 34 1.13 -6.87 6.87
C LEU A 34 1.68 -5.50 7.30
N LEU A 35 2.81 -5.47 8.00
CA LEU A 35 3.45 -4.23 8.44
C LEU A 35 3.93 -3.39 7.24
N LYS A 36 4.53 -4.02 6.24
CA LYS A 36 4.95 -3.37 4.99
C LYS A 36 3.78 -2.70 4.25
N MET A 37 2.58 -3.30 4.27
CA MET A 37 1.39 -2.68 3.68
C MET A 37 1.04 -1.35 4.35
N GLY A 38 1.29 -1.23 5.66
CA GLY A 38 1.11 0.01 6.41
C GLY A 38 2.31 0.95 6.38
N GLY A 39 3.42 0.57 5.71
CA GLY A 39 4.68 1.32 5.75
C GLY A 39 5.34 1.34 7.12
N VAL A 40 5.10 0.29 7.92
CA VAL A 40 5.67 0.12 9.26
C VAL A 40 6.86 -0.85 9.16
N ALA A 41 7.94 -0.50 9.85
CA ALA A 41 9.12 -1.37 9.93
C ALA A 41 8.81 -2.63 10.78
N LYS A 42 9.39 -3.77 10.41
CA LYS A 42 9.15 -5.05 11.09
C LYS A 42 9.64 -5.07 12.55
N GLU A 43 10.59 -4.21 12.88
CA GLU A 43 11.13 -4.04 14.22
C GLU A 43 10.16 -3.32 15.17
N GLU A 44 9.09 -2.73 14.64
CA GLU A 44 8.06 -2.06 15.44
C GLU A 44 7.21 -3.09 16.18
N THR A 45 7.18 -2.98 17.51
CA THR A 45 6.39 -3.84 18.38
C THR A 45 5.55 -3.00 19.36
N LEU A 46 4.57 -3.63 20.02
CA LEU A 46 3.77 -2.95 21.05
C LEU A 46 4.60 -2.51 22.26
N ASP A 47 5.72 -3.18 22.51
CA ASP A 47 6.64 -2.89 23.62
C ASP A 47 7.71 -1.86 23.25
N SER A 48 7.74 -1.39 21.98
CA SER A 48 8.68 -0.37 21.53
C SER A 48 8.47 0.94 22.30
N THR A 49 9.57 1.59 22.68
CA THR A 49 9.52 2.90 23.33
C THR A 49 9.02 3.96 22.34
N LEU A 50 8.44 5.06 22.85
CA LEU A 50 7.96 6.16 22.01
C LEU A 50 9.04 6.67 21.04
N TRP A 51 10.29 6.74 21.49
CA TRP A 51 11.39 7.22 20.65
C TRP A 51 11.81 6.26 19.56
N GLU A 52 11.76 4.98 19.83
CA GLU A 52 11.98 3.92 18.83
C GLU A 52 10.86 3.93 17.78
N SER A 53 9.60 3.97 18.20
CA SER A 53 8.46 4.06 17.30
C SER A 53 8.52 5.28 16.39
N ILE A 54 8.89 6.46 16.91
CA ILE A 54 9.09 7.66 16.11
C ILE A 54 10.16 7.44 15.03
N LYS A 55 11.31 6.88 15.40
CA LYS A 55 12.41 6.63 14.45
C LYS A 55 12.02 5.64 13.34
N LEU A 56 11.23 4.64 13.66
CA LEU A 56 10.80 3.62 12.70
C LEU A 56 9.72 4.11 11.74
N ARG A 57 8.80 4.97 12.20
CA ARG A 57 7.66 5.46 11.41
C ARG A 57 7.93 6.77 10.69
N LEU A 58 8.70 7.67 11.30
CA LEU A 58 8.89 9.03 10.78
C LEU A 58 9.46 9.09 9.35
N PRO A 59 10.46 8.28 8.96
CA PRO A 59 10.99 8.30 7.60
C PRO A 59 9.90 8.05 6.54
N TRP A 60 9.04 7.08 6.75
CA TRP A 60 7.93 6.78 5.85
C TRP A 60 6.89 7.90 5.82
N LEU A 61 6.57 8.47 6.97
CA LEU A 61 5.65 9.61 7.07
C LEU A 61 6.20 10.86 6.36
N LEU A 62 7.51 11.10 6.39
CA LEU A 62 8.15 12.19 5.65
C LEU A 62 8.09 11.98 4.13
N VAL A 63 8.25 10.74 3.65
CA VAL A 63 8.04 10.42 2.22
C VAL A 63 6.59 10.69 1.82
N ASN A 64 5.62 10.26 2.64
CA ASN A 64 4.21 10.55 2.41
C ASN A 64 3.90 12.05 2.46
N LEU A 65 4.54 12.80 3.35
CA LEU A 65 4.41 14.25 3.44
C LEU A 65 4.92 14.94 2.15
N LEU A 66 6.03 14.47 1.60
CA LEU A 66 6.55 14.98 0.33
C LEU A 66 5.56 14.77 -0.82
N THR A 67 4.97 13.58 -0.92
CA THR A 67 3.94 13.30 -1.95
C THR A 67 2.69 14.16 -1.75
N ALA A 68 2.29 14.41 -0.50
CA ALA A 68 1.18 15.31 -0.16
C ALA A 68 1.47 16.77 -0.58
N PHE A 69 2.70 17.25 -0.41
CA PHE A 69 3.11 18.56 -0.91
C PHE A 69 3.06 18.67 -2.42
N LEU A 70 3.47 17.64 -3.16
CA LEU A 70 3.37 17.61 -4.62
C LEU A 70 1.91 17.67 -5.08
N ALA A 71 1.02 16.93 -4.42
CA ALA A 71 -0.41 16.99 -4.68
C ALA A 71 -0.98 18.38 -4.38
N SER A 72 -0.63 18.97 -3.25
CA SER A 72 -1.04 20.33 -2.86
C SER A 72 -0.56 21.40 -3.85
N ALA A 73 0.68 21.29 -4.34
CA ALA A 73 1.21 22.20 -5.36
C ALA A 73 0.42 22.12 -6.67
N THR A 74 0.00 20.90 -7.07
CA THR A 74 -0.87 20.70 -8.24
C THR A 74 -2.24 21.36 -8.04
N ILE A 75 -2.86 21.19 -6.87
CA ILE A 75 -4.14 21.82 -6.53
C ILE A 75 -4.04 23.34 -6.60
N LYS A 76 -2.94 23.92 -6.10
CA LYS A 76 -2.71 25.37 -6.11
C LYS A 76 -2.70 25.97 -7.53
N VAL A 77 -2.22 25.22 -8.52
CA VAL A 77 -2.27 25.67 -9.93
C VAL A 77 -3.71 25.90 -10.41
N PHE A 78 -4.67 25.14 -9.89
CA PHE A 78 -6.08 25.20 -10.26
C PHE A 78 -6.96 25.95 -9.23
N GLU A 79 -6.35 26.67 -8.29
CA GLU A 79 -7.04 27.35 -7.18
C GLU A 79 -8.14 28.30 -7.67
N SER A 80 -7.87 29.08 -8.71
CA SER A 80 -8.85 30.01 -9.27
C SER A 80 -10.08 29.30 -9.88
N THR A 81 -9.89 28.13 -10.50
CA THR A 81 -10.98 27.33 -11.04
C THR A 81 -11.79 26.68 -9.93
N ILE A 82 -11.14 26.20 -8.88
CA ILE A 82 -11.78 25.56 -7.73
C ILE A 82 -12.60 26.60 -6.95
N ALA A 83 -12.09 27.84 -6.81
CA ALA A 83 -12.81 28.93 -6.14
C ALA A 83 -14.10 29.34 -6.87
N GLN A 84 -14.15 29.19 -8.20
CA GLN A 84 -15.36 29.50 -8.97
C GLN A 84 -16.45 28.43 -8.83
N VAL A 85 -16.08 27.18 -8.53
CA VAL A 85 -17.00 26.06 -8.44
C VAL A 85 -16.82 25.34 -7.10
N VAL A 86 -17.55 25.80 -6.09
CA VAL A 86 -17.46 25.28 -4.70
C VAL A 86 -17.65 23.75 -4.63
N ALA A 87 -18.48 23.17 -5.53
CA ALA A 87 -18.70 21.74 -5.60
C ALA A 87 -17.41 20.94 -5.88
N LEU A 88 -16.41 21.54 -6.55
CA LEU A 88 -15.13 20.89 -6.83
C LEU A 88 -14.35 20.57 -5.54
N SER A 89 -14.42 21.38 -4.52
CA SER A 89 -13.73 21.12 -3.26
C SER A 89 -14.21 19.86 -2.57
N SER A 90 -15.52 19.59 -2.62
CA SER A 90 -16.12 18.34 -2.09
C SER A 90 -15.75 17.12 -2.93
N ILE A 91 -15.74 17.27 -4.25
CA ILE A 91 -15.34 16.20 -5.18
C ILE A 91 -13.87 15.82 -4.98
N MET A 92 -12.99 16.80 -4.78
CA MET A 92 -11.56 16.56 -4.56
C MET A 92 -11.30 15.70 -3.33
N SER A 93 -12.01 15.93 -2.24
CA SER A 93 -11.89 15.11 -1.02
C SER A 93 -12.29 13.65 -1.28
N ILE A 94 -13.39 13.44 -2.03
CA ILE A 94 -13.87 12.11 -2.39
C ILE A 94 -12.84 11.40 -3.28
N ILE A 95 -12.37 12.05 -4.34
CA ILE A 95 -11.42 11.47 -5.30
C ILE A 95 -10.09 11.12 -4.60
N THR A 96 -9.58 12.00 -3.72
CA THR A 96 -8.35 11.74 -2.96
C THR A 96 -8.51 10.52 -2.05
N GLY A 97 -9.64 10.41 -1.34
CA GLY A 97 -9.95 9.25 -0.50
C GLY A 97 -10.04 7.95 -1.30
N MET A 98 -10.72 7.98 -2.45
CA MET A 98 -10.85 6.81 -3.33
C MET A 98 -9.51 6.42 -3.96
N GLY A 99 -8.66 7.39 -4.32
CA GLY A 99 -7.29 7.12 -4.80
C GLY A 99 -6.44 6.39 -3.75
N GLY A 100 -6.54 6.78 -2.49
CA GLY A 100 -5.89 6.08 -1.36
C GLY A 100 -6.38 4.65 -1.21
N ASN A 101 -7.69 4.42 -1.31
CA ASN A 101 -8.28 3.08 -1.23
C ASN A 101 -7.82 2.19 -2.40
N ALA A 102 -7.82 2.70 -3.63
CA ALA A 102 -7.32 1.98 -4.80
C ALA A 102 -5.84 1.63 -4.66
N GLY A 103 -5.01 2.57 -4.18
CA GLY A 103 -3.60 2.32 -3.90
C GLY A 103 -3.39 1.20 -2.87
N THR A 104 -4.16 1.19 -1.80
CA THR A 104 -4.11 0.14 -0.77
C THR A 104 -4.51 -1.22 -1.34
N GLN A 105 -5.54 -1.29 -2.20
CA GLN A 105 -5.94 -2.52 -2.88
C GLN A 105 -4.83 -3.07 -3.78
N THR A 106 -4.22 -2.20 -4.59
CA THR A 106 -3.10 -2.57 -5.47
C THR A 106 -1.91 -3.09 -4.67
N ILE A 107 -1.50 -2.38 -3.60
CA ILE A 107 -0.39 -2.80 -2.74
C ILE A 107 -0.67 -4.15 -2.11
N SER A 108 -1.87 -4.38 -1.59
CA SER A 108 -2.28 -5.65 -0.97
C SER A 108 -2.16 -6.82 -1.93
N ILE A 109 -2.59 -6.65 -3.19
CA ILE A 109 -2.51 -7.68 -4.23
C ILE A 109 -1.05 -7.94 -4.61
N ILE A 110 -0.25 -6.89 -4.77
CA ILE A 110 1.16 -7.00 -5.17
C ILE A 110 1.97 -7.71 -4.09
N ILE A 111 1.88 -7.27 -2.83
CA ILE A 111 2.61 -7.88 -1.71
C ILE A 111 2.25 -9.36 -1.59
N ARG A 112 0.96 -9.70 -1.62
CA ARG A 112 0.52 -11.10 -1.60
C ARG A 112 1.14 -11.94 -2.73
N ASN A 113 1.22 -11.41 -3.94
CA ASN A 113 1.79 -12.15 -5.08
C ASN A 113 3.31 -12.27 -4.99
N ILE A 114 4.00 -11.27 -4.40
CA ILE A 114 5.43 -11.34 -4.10
C ILE A 114 5.68 -12.42 -3.04
N ALA A 115 4.94 -12.41 -1.95
CA ALA A 115 5.03 -13.40 -0.88
C ALA A 115 4.82 -14.84 -1.37
N MET A 116 3.91 -15.03 -2.34
CA MET A 116 3.69 -16.32 -2.99
C MET A 116 4.72 -16.68 -4.07
N GLY A 117 5.73 -15.85 -4.30
CA GLY A 117 6.74 -16.07 -5.35
C GLY A 117 6.18 -16.04 -6.78
N LYS A 118 5.00 -15.46 -7.00
CA LYS A 118 4.33 -15.42 -8.31
C LYS A 118 4.76 -14.25 -9.19
N VAL A 119 5.44 -13.25 -8.62
CA VAL A 119 5.89 -12.06 -9.34
C VAL A 119 7.40 -12.15 -9.58
N SER A 120 7.77 -12.16 -10.85
CA SER A 120 9.17 -12.01 -11.27
C SER A 120 9.45 -10.56 -11.66
N LEU A 121 10.71 -10.11 -11.49
CA LEU A 121 11.14 -8.78 -11.95
C LEU A 121 10.87 -8.54 -13.44
N LYS A 122 10.84 -9.60 -14.25
CA LYS A 122 10.54 -9.52 -15.69
C LYS A 122 9.07 -9.21 -15.98
N ASP A 123 8.17 -9.63 -15.09
CA ASP A 123 6.73 -9.47 -15.25
C ASP A 123 6.24 -8.12 -14.66
N SER A 124 7.11 -7.38 -13.97
CA SER A 124 6.78 -6.13 -13.28
C SER A 124 6.22 -5.07 -14.22
N TRP A 125 6.72 -4.95 -15.45
CA TRP A 125 6.23 -3.99 -16.43
C TRP A 125 4.82 -4.32 -16.93
N HIS A 126 4.52 -5.60 -17.13
CA HIS A 126 3.16 -6.04 -17.50
C HIS A 126 2.16 -5.79 -16.36
N LEU A 127 2.57 -6.10 -15.14
CA LEU A 127 1.77 -5.85 -13.95
C LEU A 127 1.51 -4.34 -13.78
N LEU A 128 2.53 -3.50 -13.92
CA LEU A 128 2.40 -2.05 -13.86
C LEU A 128 1.42 -1.52 -14.92
N GLY A 129 1.52 -1.98 -16.16
CA GLY A 129 0.60 -1.60 -17.23
C GLY A 129 -0.86 -1.99 -16.94
N LYS A 130 -1.07 -3.17 -16.36
CA LYS A 130 -2.39 -3.62 -15.92
C LYS A 130 -2.96 -2.75 -14.80
N GLU A 131 -2.14 -2.42 -13.79
CA GLU A 131 -2.58 -1.57 -12.67
C GLU A 131 -2.89 -0.14 -13.10
N ILE A 132 -2.11 0.42 -14.03
CA ILE A 132 -2.41 1.74 -14.62
C ILE A 132 -3.75 1.70 -15.36
N LEU A 133 -3.99 0.67 -16.16
CA LEU A 133 -5.26 0.54 -16.90
C LEU A 133 -6.45 0.37 -15.95
N LEU A 134 -6.32 -0.43 -14.90
CA LEU A 134 -7.32 -0.57 -13.85
C LEU A 134 -7.59 0.78 -13.18
N GLY A 135 -6.54 1.50 -12.79
CA GLY A 135 -6.68 2.82 -12.17
C GLY A 135 -7.41 3.84 -13.07
N VAL A 136 -7.20 3.79 -14.39
CA VAL A 136 -7.93 4.64 -15.36
C VAL A 136 -9.42 4.23 -15.42
N ILE A 137 -9.73 2.95 -15.48
CA ILE A 137 -11.10 2.45 -15.54
C ILE A 137 -11.84 2.78 -14.24
N ASP A 138 -11.26 2.45 -13.10
CA ASP A 138 -11.87 2.70 -11.79
C ASP A 138 -12.04 4.21 -11.54
N GLY A 139 -11.03 5.01 -11.90
CA GLY A 139 -11.11 6.46 -11.84
C GLY A 139 -12.23 7.04 -12.72
N ALA A 140 -12.42 6.51 -13.93
CA ALA A 140 -13.50 6.94 -14.81
C ALA A 140 -14.88 6.58 -14.23
N VAL A 141 -15.06 5.36 -13.72
CA VAL A 141 -16.31 4.91 -13.10
C VAL A 141 -16.63 5.76 -11.86
N ILE A 142 -15.67 5.93 -10.96
CA ILE A 142 -15.82 6.74 -9.74
C ILE A 142 -16.12 8.20 -10.10
N GLY A 143 -15.44 8.75 -11.11
CA GLY A 143 -15.65 10.11 -11.60
C GLY A 143 -17.06 10.32 -12.14
N ILE A 144 -17.59 9.39 -12.94
CA ILE A 144 -18.96 9.44 -13.47
C ILE A 144 -19.98 9.37 -12.34
N VAL A 145 -19.82 8.42 -11.41
CA VAL A 145 -20.74 8.25 -10.27
C VAL A 145 -20.73 9.49 -9.38
N THR A 146 -19.55 9.98 -9.01
CA THR A 146 -19.40 11.18 -8.16
C THR A 146 -20.00 12.41 -8.83
N SER A 147 -19.72 12.61 -10.13
CA SER A 147 -20.30 13.74 -10.90
C SER A 147 -21.82 13.65 -10.97
N GLY A 148 -22.38 12.45 -11.20
CA GLY A 148 -23.82 12.24 -11.22
C GLY A 148 -24.48 12.58 -9.88
N ILE A 149 -23.88 12.18 -8.77
CA ILE A 149 -24.38 12.50 -7.42
C ILE A 149 -24.31 14.01 -7.17
N VAL A 150 -23.19 14.67 -7.48
CA VAL A 150 -23.01 16.10 -7.24
C VAL A 150 -23.96 16.94 -8.11
N VAL A 151 -24.12 16.60 -9.39
CA VAL A 151 -25.07 17.28 -10.28
C VAL A 151 -26.50 17.10 -9.77
N SER A 152 -26.90 15.90 -9.38
CA SER A 152 -28.21 15.63 -8.80
C SER A 152 -28.46 16.48 -7.54
N TYR A 153 -27.49 16.56 -6.64
CA TYR A 153 -27.61 17.36 -5.41
C TYR A 153 -27.67 18.88 -5.68
N THR A 154 -26.91 19.36 -6.65
CA THR A 154 -26.91 20.80 -7.02
C THR A 154 -28.16 21.22 -7.81
N HIS A 155 -28.81 20.30 -8.52
CA HIS A 155 -30.04 20.57 -9.24
C HIS A 155 -31.30 20.54 -8.37
N LEU A 156 -31.23 19.84 -7.22
CA LEU A 156 -32.37 19.72 -6.28
C LEU A 156 -32.42 20.86 -5.25
N ARG A 157 -31.49 21.82 -5.32
CA ARG A 157 -31.40 22.97 -4.43
C ARG A 157 -31.57 24.27 -5.16
#